data_ab5c2ec002910a461328ae6c892cf744
#
_entry.id   ab5c2ec002910a461328ae6c892cf744
#
_cell.length_a   1.000
_cell.length_b   1.000
_cell.length_c   1.000
_cell.angle_alpha   90.00
_cell.angle_beta   90.00
_cell.angle_gamma   90.00
#
_symmetry.space_group_name_H-M   'P 1'
#
loop_
_entity.id
_entity.type
_entity.pdbx_description
1 polymer ?
#
loop_
_entity_poly.entity_id
_entity_poly.type
_entity_poly.pdbx_seq_one_letter_code
_entity_poly.pdbx_strand_id
1 'polypeptide(L)'
;LWGDVPLVTESTSIPRTDYTRNAVAEVDGVIDSDLVYAMSNLPVVGAAKNESRINQDMARQLAGEAYLRMGMRDASYFKKAEDAVTPIITGGKYELISARYGKYAAEPGDYYHDMFRWGNQRRSQGNMEAIWTFEMEYNRDVNGGTIDNPQQRRNWVPAFHKLDGMVNADSIGGRGNGRLRISNFVKYGLYEKGDIRNSNYNIRRVMWYNKPGFSKEVGIDAKGFLVDKDKGVRNVTLKTGDQVIPHEGDSLNVFYPHPTKWGAYDETDDFGYAVVKDWPVMRLGETYLLRAEARFRQGNTQGAADDINVLRDRAFKDYRAVAPGAGKVTADQIDIDFILDERARELISEENRRMTLVRTNTLAERIKLNGDVEPAAPSNKVITGFDANIHTLLPIP
;
A
#
# COMPACT_ATOMS: atom_id res chain seq x y z
N LEU A 1 -11.64 -17.50 1.79
CA LEU A 1 -11.29 -17.33 3.20
C LEU A 1 -12.16 -18.20 4.12
N TRP A 2 -13.50 -18.16 3.94
CA TRP A 2 -14.42 -18.90 4.80
C TRP A 2 -14.95 -20.21 4.18
N GLY A 3 -14.63 -20.49 2.92
CA GLY A 3 -15.21 -21.62 2.20
C GLY A 3 -16.70 -21.41 1.93
N ASP A 4 -17.50 -22.46 2.14
CA ASP A 4 -18.95 -22.42 1.96
C ASP A 4 -19.61 -21.54 3.03
N VAL A 5 -20.48 -20.63 2.61
CA VAL A 5 -21.18 -19.68 3.48
C VAL A 5 -22.66 -19.60 3.11
N PRO A 6 -23.54 -19.15 4.02
CA PRO A 6 -24.94 -18.88 3.65
C PRO A 6 -25.01 -17.83 2.54
N LEU A 7 -25.78 -18.10 1.49
CA LEU A 7 -26.08 -17.15 0.42
C LEU A 7 -27.47 -16.57 0.66
N VAL A 8 -27.53 -15.27 0.95
CA VAL A 8 -28.77 -14.53 1.21
C VAL A 8 -28.96 -13.50 0.11
N THR A 9 -29.89 -13.72 -0.80
CA THR A 9 -30.17 -12.86 -1.96
C THR A 9 -31.43 -12.01 -1.78
N GLU A 10 -32.18 -12.22 -0.70
CA GLU A 10 -33.39 -11.45 -0.39
C GLU A 10 -33.29 -10.81 1.00
N SER A 11 -33.94 -9.68 1.16
CA SER A 11 -34.03 -9.03 2.47
C SER A 11 -34.89 -9.86 3.41
N THR A 12 -34.45 -10.04 4.65
CA THR A 12 -35.22 -10.74 5.68
C THR A 12 -35.91 -9.71 6.59
N SER A 13 -37.23 -9.85 6.79
CA SER A 13 -38.03 -8.98 7.66
C SER A 13 -38.09 -9.48 9.10
N ILE A 14 -37.69 -10.73 9.36
CA ILE A 14 -37.69 -11.36 10.67
C ILE A 14 -36.33 -12.08 10.89
N PRO A 15 -35.89 -12.22 12.14
CA PRO A 15 -34.70 -13.02 12.45
C PRO A 15 -34.85 -14.46 11.96
N ARG A 16 -33.81 -14.99 11.29
CA ARG A 16 -33.75 -16.38 10.83
C ARG A 16 -32.54 -17.09 11.45
N THR A 17 -32.70 -18.33 11.82
CA THR A 17 -31.63 -19.19 12.38
C THR A 17 -31.42 -20.48 11.58
N ASP A 18 -32.15 -20.64 10.46
CA ASP A 18 -32.20 -21.83 9.63
C ASP A 18 -31.32 -21.74 8.36
N TYR A 19 -30.30 -20.90 8.39
CA TYR A 19 -29.37 -20.77 7.27
C TYR A 19 -28.53 -22.03 7.09
N THR A 20 -28.42 -22.48 5.84
CA THR A 20 -27.48 -23.53 5.42
C THR A 20 -26.33 -22.90 4.63
N ARG A 21 -25.21 -23.60 4.58
CA ARG A 21 -24.06 -23.17 3.77
C ARG A 21 -24.30 -23.54 2.31
N ASN A 22 -24.09 -22.58 1.42
CA ASN A 22 -24.05 -22.79 -0.02
C ASN A 22 -22.61 -23.03 -0.47
N ALA A 23 -22.45 -23.83 -1.52
CA ALA A 23 -21.14 -24.06 -2.13
C ALA A 23 -20.51 -22.74 -2.63
N VAL A 24 -19.19 -22.62 -2.50
CA VAL A 24 -18.46 -21.42 -2.99
C VAL A 24 -18.79 -21.11 -4.44
N ALA A 25 -19.00 -22.12 -5.30
CA ALA A 25 -19.34 -21.92 -6.69
C ALA A 25 -20.69 -21.21 -6.90
N GLU A 26 -21.69 -21.47 -6.04
CA GLU A 26 -22.98 -20.78 -6.09
C GLU A 26 -22.84 -19.31 -5.68
N VAL A 27 -22.06 -19.04 -4.65
CA VAL A 27 -21.72 -17.68 -4.21
C VAL A 27 -20.97 -16.93 -5.31
N ASP A 28 -20.00 -17.60 -5.96
CA ASP A 28 -19.25 -17.02 -7.08
C ASP A 28 -20.15 -16.70 -8.27
N GLY A 29 -21.17 -17.53 -8.56
CA GLY A 29 -22.14 -17.27 -9.62
C GLY A 29 -22.97 -16.01 -9.37
N VAL A 30 -23.37 -15.73 -8.13
CA VAL A 30 -24.05 -14.47 -7.77
C VAL A 30 -23.09 -13.30 -7.88
N ILE A 31 -21.85 -13.40 -7.38
CA ILE A 31 -20.86 -12.34 -7.51
C ILE A 31 -20.58 -12.02 -8.99
N ASP A 32 -20.45 -13.04 -9.85
CA ASP A 32 -20.26 -12.83 -11.30
C ASP A 32 -21.44 -12.07 -11.92
N SER A 33 -22.67 -12.47 -11.63
CA SER A 33 -23.86 -11.80 -12.17
C SER A 33 -23.98 -10.35 -11.70
N ASP A 34 -23.72 -10.10 -10.42
CA ASP A 34 -23.76 -8.74 -9.85
C ASP A 34 -22.67 -7.83 -10.44
N LEU A 35 -21.46 -8.37 -10.65
CA LEU A 35 -20.37 -7.62 -11.28
C LEU A 35 -20.65 -7.32 -12.76
N VAL A 36 -21.20 -8.29 -13.53
CA VAL A 36 -21.61 -8.07 -14.92
C VAL A 36 -22.68 -6.98 -15.00
N TYR A 37 -23.68 -7.03 -14.09
CA TYR A 37 -24.70 -6.00 -14.00
C TYR A 37 -24.11 -4.63 -13.67
N ALA A 38 -23.23 -4.56 -12.66
CA ALA A 38 -22.61 -3.32 -12.21
C ALA A 38 -21.74 -2.68 -13.30
N MET A 39 -20.90 -3.48 -13.99
CA MET A 39 -20.06 -3.01 -15.09
C MET A 39 -20.86 -2.46 -16.28
N SER A 40 -22.11 -2.92 -16.46
CA SER A 40 -22.97 -2.52 -17.56
C SER A 40 -23.87 -1.32 -17.22
N ASN A 41 -24.30 -1.18 -15.97
CA ASN A 41 -25.36 -0.25 -15.56
C ASN A 41 -24.91 0.92 -14.68
N LEU A 42 -23.75 0.85 -14.03
CA LEU A 42 -23.23 1.97 -13.27
C LEU A 42 -22.84 3.15 -14.19
N PRO A 43 -22.84 4.39 -13.68
CA PRO A 43 -22.40 5.53 -14.48
C PRO A 43 -20.92 5.43 -14.85
N VAL A 44 -20.54 6.03 -15.97
CA VAL A 44 -19.12 6.18 -16.35
C VAL A 44 -18.42 7.16 -15.41
N VAL A 45 -17.10 7.08 -15.31
CA VAL A 45 -16.30 8.02 -14.52
C VAL A 45 -16.57 9.46 -14.95
N GLY A 46 -16.75 10.35 -13.98
CA GLY A 46 -17.06 11.78 -14.20
C GLY A 46 -18.54 12.09 -14.44
N ALA A 47 -19.43 11.09 -14.60
CA ALA A 47 -20.87 11.33 -14.77
C ALA A 47 -21.60 11.55 -13.44
N ALA A 48 -21.06 11.07 -12.32
CA ALA A 48 -21.64 11.30 -11.00
C ALA A 48 -21.25 12.69 -10.47
N LYS A 49 -22.14 13.31 -9.68
CA LYS A 49 -21.87 14.62 -9.06
C LYS A 49 -20.63 14.61 -8.15
N ASN A 50 -20.40 13.52 -7.44
CA ASN A 50 -19.25 13.33 -6.56
C ASN A 50 -18.35 12.25 -7.14
N GLU A 51 -17.05 12.51 -7.25
CA GLU A 51 -16.06 11.59 -7.82
C GLU A 51 -15.91 10.29 -7.03
N SER A 52 -16.18 10.32 -5.71
CA SER A 52 -16.15 9.15 -4.83
C SER A 52 -17.32 8.18 -5.02
N ARG A 53 -18.36 8.56 -5.79
CA ARG A 53 -19.47 7.67 -6.13
C ARG A 53 -19.00 6.52 -7.01
N ILE A 54 -19.57 5.33 -6.72
CA ILE A 54 -19.27 4.12 -7.48
C ILE A 54 -19.59 4.30 -8.96
N ASN A 55 -18.68 3.88 -9.83
CA ASN A 55 -18.78 3.94 -11.28
C ASN A 55 -18.38 2.61 -11.93
N GLN A 56 -18.56 2.52 -13.25
CA GLN A 56 -18.26 1.29 -14.01
C GLN A 56 -16.81 0.80 -13.86
N ASP A 57 -15.85 1.72 -13.82
CA ASP A 57 -14.44 1.33 -13.79
C ASP A 57 -14.01 0.80 -12.40
N MET A 58 -14.65 1.28 -11.34
CA MET A 58 -14.53 0.68 -10.00
C MET A 58 -15.08 -0.76 -9.97
N ALA A 59 -16.25 -0.98 -10.59
CA ALA A 59 -16.82 -2.33 -10.73
C ALA A 59 -15.93 -3.24 -11.58
N ARG A 60 -15.32 -2.73 -12.67
CA ARG A 60 -14.36 -3.47 -13.50
C ARG A 60 -13.11 -3.89 -12.72
N GLN A 61 -12.55 -2.99 -11.93
CA GLN A 61 -11.37 -3.34 -11.12
C GLN A 61 -11.71 -4.38 -10.06
N LEU A 62 -12.83 -4.23 -9.37
CA LEU A 62 -13.30 -5.23 -8.41
C LEU A 62 -13.57 -6.58 -9.10
N ALA A 63 -14.13 -6.56 -10.31
CA ALA A 63 -14.32 -7.78 -11.13
C ALA A 63 -12.98 -8.44 -11.45
N GLY A 64 -11.95 -7.67 -11.82
CA GLY A 64 -10.60 -8.20 -12.03
C GLY A 64 -10.06 -8.97 -10.84
N GLU A 65 -10.18 -8.42 -9.63
CA GLU A 65 -9.76 -9.09 -8.40
C GLU A 65 -10.60 -10.34 -8.10
N ALA A 66 -11.93 -10.24 -8.21
CA ALA A 66 -12.84 -11.36 -7.96
C ALA A 66 -12.60 -12.51 -8.94
N TYR A 67 -12.45 -12.19 -10.22
CA TYR A 67 -12.21 -13.19 -11.26
C TYR A 67 -10.82 -13.86 -11.15
N LEU A 68 -9.78 -13.14 -10.73
CA LEU A 68 -8.50 -13.76 -10.41
C LEU A 68 -8.63 -14.78 -9.26
N ARG A 69 -9.46 -14.51 -8.27
CA ARG A 69 -9.76 -15.45 -7.20
C ARG A 69 -10.55 -16.67 -7.71
N MET A 70 -11.57 -16.43 -8.50
CA MET A 70 -12.38 -17.50 -9.11
C MET A 70 -11.55 -18.36 -10.07
N GLY A 71 -10.64 -17.75 -10.81
CA GLY A 71 -9.72 -18.39 -11.74
C GLY A 71 -8.82 -19.44 -11.11
N MET A 72 -8.58 -19.37 -9.81
CA MET A 72 -7.84 -20.41 -9.07
C MET A 72 -8.62 -21.73 -8.96
N ARG A 73 -9.93 -21.73 -9.23
CA ARG A 73 -10.78 -22.94 -9.26
C ARG A 73 -11.26 -23.27 -10.68
N ASP A 74 -11.55 -22.26 -11.48
CA ASP A 74 -11.99 -22.38 -12.87
C ASP A 74 -11.18 -21.38 -13.73
N ALA A 75 -10.21 -21.90 -14.47
CA ALA A 75 -9.26 -21.11 -15.27
C ALA A 75 -9.93 -20.18 -16.29
N SER A 76 -11.20 -20.43 -16.68
CA SER A 76 -11.94 -19.54 -17.59
C SER A 76 -12.12 -18.13 -17.05
N TYR A 77 -12.11 -17.95 -15.73
CA TYR A 77 -12.21 -16.64 -15.10
C TYR A 77 -10.96 -15.78 -15.26
N PHE A 78 -9.80 -16.33 -15.57
CA PHE A 78 -8.61 -15.50 -15.86
C PHE A 78 -8.81 -14.63 -17.11
N LYS A 79 -9.48 -15.16 -18.13
CA LYS A 79 -9.85 -14.36 -19.32
C LYS A 79 -10.87 -13.27 -18.96
N LYS A 80 -11.87 -13.59 -18.13
CA LYS A 80 -12.82 -12.59 -17.64
C LYS A 80 -12.13 -11.48 -16.83
N ALA A 81 -11.10 -11.83 -16.04
CA ALA A 81 -10.32 -10.84 -15.30
C ALA A 81 -9.59 -9.86 -16.23
N GLU A 82 -8.90 -10.38 -17.27
CA GLU A 82 -8.25 -9.55 -18.27
C GLU A 82 -9.26 -8.64 -18.99
N ASP A 83 -10.39 -9.22 -19.44
CA ASP A 83 -11.42 -8.48 -20.17
C ASP A 83 -12.08 -7.39 -19.33
N ALA A 84 -12.30 -7.65 -18.04
CA ALA A 84 -12.89 -6.67 -17.13
C ALA A 84 -12.01 -5.43 -16.96
N VAL A 85 -10.69 -5.60 -16.77
CA VAL A 85 -9.79 -4.48 -16.47
C VAL A 85 -9.20 -3.79 -17.70
N THR A 86 -9.17 -4.45 -18.86
CA THR A 86 -8.60 -3.88 -20.09
C THR A 86 -9.24 -2.55 -20.50
N PRO A 87 -10.57 -2.34 -20.43
CA PRO A 87 -11.18 -1.06 -20.76
C PRO A 87 -10.74 0.12 -19.87
N ILE A 88 -10.33 -0.14 -18.63
CA ILE A 88 -9.77 0.90 -17.74
C ILE A 88 -8.45 1.42 -18.34
N ILE A 89 -7.59 0.50 -18.82
CA ILE A 89 -6.26 0.81 -19.36
C ILE A 89 -6.37 1.48 -20.73
N THR A 90 -7.24 0.95 -21.61
CA THR A 90 -7.31 1.39 -23.01
C THR A 90 -8.30 2.51 -23.27
N GLY A 91 -9.15 2.83 -22.27
CA GLY A 91 -10.22 3.81 -22.42
C GLY A 91 -9.78 5.27 -22.41
N GLY A 92 -8.52 5.57 -22.16
CA GLY A 92 -7.95 6.93 -22.18
C GLY A 92 -8.45 7.87 -21.08
N LYS A 93 -9.12 7.31 -20.06
CA LYS A 93 -9.66 8.11 -18.95
C LYS A 93 -8.69 8.23 -17.77
N TYR A 94 -7.72 7.36 -17.69
CA TYR A 94 -6.74 7.27 -16.62
C TYR A 94 -5.33 7.30 -17.20
N GLU A 95 -4.40 7.84 -16.44
CA GLU A 95 -3.00 7.96 -16.82
C GLU A 95 -2.09 7.72 -15.60
N LEU A 96 -0.98 7.00 -15.79
CA LEU A 96 0.02 6.84 -14.74
C LEU A 96 0.73 8.17 -14.47
N ILE A 97 0.77 8.57 -13.22
CA ILE A 97 1.49 9.79 -12.82
C ILE A 97 2.99 9.58 -13.01
N SER A 98 3.59 10.38 -13.89
CA SER A 98 5.01 10.33 -14.26
C SER A 98 5.69 11.70 -14.29
N ALA A 99 5.01 12.73 -13.78
CA ALA A 99 5.52 14.09 -13.61
C ALA A 99 4.97 14.68 -12.31
N ARG A 100 5.70 15.67 -11.75
CA ARG A 100 5.25 16.42 -10.57
C ARG A 100 3.93 17.15 -10.87
N TYR A 101 3.01 17.13 -9.92
CA TYR A 101 1.69 17.76 -10.06
C TYR A 101 1.11 18.22 -8.72
N GLY A 102 0.00 18.96 -8.80
CA GLY A 102 -0.82 19.36 -7.67
C GLY A 102 -0.15 20.39 -6.76
N LYS A 103 -0.63 20.45 -5.53
CA LYS A 103 -0.28 21.48 -4.54
C LYS A 103 1.23 21.55 -4.25
N TYR A 104 1.92 20.42 -4.33
CA TYR A 104 3.29 20.28 -3.86
C TYR A 104 4.33 20.17 -4.98
N ALA A 105 3.96 20.44 -6.23
CA ALA A 105 4.82 20.24 -7.37
C ALA A 105 6.14 21.04 -7.30
N ALA A 106 6.13 22.20 -6.64
CA ALA A 106 7.31 23.05 -6.45
C ALA A 106 8.14 22.71 -5.18
N GLU A 107 7.63 21.84 -4.32
CA GLU A 107 8.34 21.46 -3.11
C GLU A 107 9.29 20.28 -3.34
N PRO A 108 10.26 20.03 -2.45
CA PRO A 108 11.06 18.80 -2.50
C PRO A 108 10.18 17.54 -2.46
N GLY A 109 10.40 16.62 -3.42
CA GLY A 109 9.59 15.43 -3.58
C GLY A 109 9.81 14.76 -4.92
N ASP A 110 9.05 13.73 -5.20
CA ASP A 110 8.97 13.11 -6.51
C ASP A 110 7.50 12.89 -6.92
N TYR A 111 7.27 12.60 -8.21
CA TYR A 111 5.92 12.46 -8.75
C TYR A 111 5.17 11.25 -8.18
N TYR A 112 5.86 10.19 -7.74
CA TYR A 112 5.22 9.06 -7.11
C TYR A 112 4.74 9.40 -5.70
N HIS A 113 5.52 10.16 -4.93
CA HIS A 113 5.13 10.67 -3.62
C HIS A 113 3.95 11.65 -3.70
N ASP A 114 3.93 12.52 -4.75
CA ASP A 114 2.86 13.51 -4.93
C ASP A 114 1.46 12.88 -4.92
N MET A 115 1.30 11.65 -5.45
CA MET A 115 0.01 10.94 -5.46
C MET A 115 -0.58 10.69 -4.07
N PHE A 116 0.27 10.62 -3.06
CA PHE A 116 -0.11 10.26 -1.70
C PHE A 116 -0.06 11.45 -0.73
N ARG A 117 0.32 12.63 -1.20
CA ARG A 117 0.32 13.82 -0.33
C ARG A 117 -1.10 14.34 -0.12
N TRP A 118 -1.37 14.86 1.07
CA TRP A 118 -2.68 15.37 1.44
C TRP A 118 -3.13 16.50 0.50
N GLY A 119 -4.29 16.33 -0.13
CA GLY A 119 -4.82 17.29 -1.11
C GLY A 119 -4.36 17.07 -2.55
N ASN A 120 -3.74 15.90 -2.84
CA ASN A 120 -3.35 15.49 -4.20
C ASN A 120 -3.97 14.16 -4.63
N GLN A 121 -4.88 13.56 -3.84
CA GLN A 121 -5.31 12.19 -4.06
C GLN A 121 -6.51 12.05 -5.02
N ARG A 122 -7.31 13.12 -5.16
CA ARG A 122 -8.52 13.11 -6.01
C ARG A 122 -8.19 13.41 -7.47
N ARG A 123 -9.01 12.92 -8.39
CA ARG A 123 -8.91 13.28 -9.81
C ARG A 123 -9.03 14.80 -10.03
N SER A 124 -9.97 15.45 -9.33
CA SER A 124 -10.13 16.91 -9.34
C SER A 124 -8.90 17.68 -8.83
N GLN A 125 -8.01 17.01 -8.09
CA GLN A 125 -6.73 17.55 -7.64
C GLN A 125 -5.58 17.23 -8.61
N GLY A 126 -5.85 16.59 -9.75
CA GLY A 126 -4.86 16.22 -10.77
C GLY A 126 -4.35 14.78 -10.72
N ASN A 127 -4.86 13.94 -9.80
CA ASN A 127 -4.47 12.53 -9.74
C ASN A 127 -5.21 11.70 -10.81
N MET A 128 -4.70 11.72 -12.02
CA MET A 128 -5.30 10.96 -13.13
C MET A 128 -5.12 9.44 -13.01
N GLU A 129 -4.33 8.97 -12.04
CA GLU A 129 -4.17 7.54 -11.74
C GLU A 129 -5.29 7.01 -10.83
N ALA A 130 -5.99 7.87 -10.08
CA ALA A 130 -7.03 7.48 -9.14
C ALA A 130 -8.29 6.97 -9.85
N ILE A 131 -8.67 5.71 -9.57
CA ILE A 131 -9.92 5.11 -10.02
C ILE A 131 -10.99 5.31 -8.95
N TRP A 132 -10.66 5.04 -7.69
CA TRP A 132 -11.52 5.28 -6.55
C TRP A 132 -10.72 5.84 -5.38
N THR A 133 -11.11 7.03 -4.96
CA THR A 133 -10.64 7.66 -3.73
C THR A 133 -11.81 7.74 -2.76
N PHE A 134 -11.64 7.16 -1.59
CA PHE A 134 -12.58 7.36 -0.50
C PHE A 134 -12.32 8.75 0.08
N GLU A 135 -13.18 9.70 -0.28
CA GLU A 135 -13.04 11.09 0.08
C GLU A 135 -13.46 11.32 1.52
N MET A 136 -12.62 11.99 2.27
CA MET A 136 -12.84 12.30 3.67
C MET A 136 -12.91 13.81 3.85
N GLU A 137 -13.94 14.28 4.54
CA GLU A 137 -14.07 15.67 4.93
C GLU A 137 -14.05 15.80 6.44
N TYR A 138 -13.34 16.83 6.91
CA TYR A 138 -13.27 17.12 8.32
C TYR A 138 -14.38 18.10 8.72
N ASN A 139 -15.40 17.57 9.37
CA ASN A 139 -16.38 18.40 10.07
C ASN A 139 -16.71 17.71 11.39
N ARG A 140 -16.13 18.23 12.48
CA ARG A 140 -16.36 17.71 13.83
C ARG A 140 -17.84 17.74 14.23
N ASP A 141 -18.60 18.72 13.75
CA ASP A 141 -19.98 18.93 14.13
C ASP A 141 -20.95 17.99 13.37
N VAL A 142 -20.57 17.56 12.15
CA VAL A 142 -21.41 16.70 11.33
C VAL A 142 -21.08 15.22 11.48
N ASN A 143 -19.80 14.89 11.67
CA ASN A 143 -19.37 13.49 11.59
C ASN A 143 -19.63 12.69 12.87
N GLY A 144 -20.00 13.32 13.99
CA GLY A 144 -20.18 12.60 15.27
C GLY A 144 -19.02 11.62 15.55
N GLY A 145 -18.01 11.67 14.67
CA GLY A 145 -16.93 10.74 14.56
C GLY A 145 -15.89 11.00 15.63
N THR A 146 -15.35 9.93 16.13
CA THR A 146 -14.18 10.00 16.99
C THR A 146 -13.02 10.54 16.15
N ILE A 147 -12.24 11.44 16.75
CA ILE A 147 -10.96 11.93 16.22
C ILE A 147 -9.94 10.79 16.03
N ASP A 148 -10.31 9.54 16.25
CA ASP A 148 -9.43 8.37 16.25
C ASP A 148 -9.37 7.62 14.92
N ASN A 149 -10.22 7.95 13.96
CA ASN A 149 -10.25 7.33 12.64
C ASN A 149 -10.10 8.38 11.51
N PRO A 150 -9.40 8.04 10.42
CA PRO A 150 -8.66 6.82 10.12
C PRO A 150 -7.29 6.75 10.83
N GLN A 151 -6.84 5.53 11.14
CA GLN A 151 -5.60 5.31 11.91
C GLN A 151 -4.38 4.92 11.07
N GLN A 152 -4.46 4.92 9.76
CA GLN A 152 -3.38 4.45 8.88
C GLN A 152 -2.07 5.19 9.12
N ARG A 153 -2.11 6.53 9.30
CA ARG A 153 -0.91 7.29 9.67
C ARG A 153 -0.27 6.76 10.94
N ARG A 154 -1.06 6.57 12.00
CA ARG A 154 -0.54 6.09 13.30
C ARG A 154 0.01 4.68 13.24
N ASN A 155 -0.53 3.86 12.34
CA ASN A 155 -0.06 2.50 12.16
C ASN A 155 1.29 2.46 11.43
N TRP A 156 1.43 3.18 10.32
CA TRP A 156 2.58 3.10 9.44
C TRP A 156 3.72 4.05 9.79
N VAL A 157 3.43 5.26 10.29
CA VAL A 157 4.46 6.22 10.66
C VAL A 157 5.02 5.89 12.05
N PRO A 158 6.34 5.78 12.23
CA PRO A 158 6.96 5.59 13.54
C PRO A 158 6.67 6.74 14.51
N ALA A 159 6.89 6.50 15.80
CA ALA A 159 6.64 7.48 16.85
C ALA A 159 7.80 8.48 16.99
N PHE A 160 8.21 9.12 15.91
CA PHE A 160 9.37 10.04 15.86
C PHE A 160 9.35 11.14 16.88
N HIS A 161 8.16 11.64 17.25
CA HIS A 161 7.99 12.67 18.28
C HIS A 161 8.50 12.28 19.67
N LYS A 162 8.85 11.00 19.87
CA LYS A 162 9.49 10.51 21.10
C LYS A 162 11.01 10.66 21.07
N LEU A 163 11.61 10.92 19.90
CA LEU A 163 13.04 11.19 19.80
C LEU A 163 13.33 12.63 20.25
N ASP A 164 14.34 12.77 21.07
CA ASP A 164 14.84 14.09 21.44
C ASP A 164 15.30 14.84 20.18
N GLY A 165 14.99 16.12 20.07
CA GLY A 165 15.27 16.90 18.85
C GLY A 165 14.29 16.75 17.70
N MET A 166 13.16 15.99 17.89
CA MET A 166 12.11 15.83 16.90
C MET A 166 10.79 16.46 17.36
N VAL A 167 10.08 17.07 16.43
CA VAL A 167 8.71 17.55 16.61
C VAL A 167 7.83 17.06 15.46
N ASN A 168 6.52 17.01 15.69
CA ASN A 168 5.58 16.66 14.62
C ASN A 168 5.66 17.69 13.48
N ALA A 169 5.72 17.24 12.26
CA ALA A 169 5.78 18.07 11.06
C ALA A 169 5.43 17.24 9.82
N ASP A 170 5.14 17.90 8.71
CA ASP A 170 4.91 17.24 7.42
C ASP A 170 6.16 16.45 6.96
N SER A 171 7.35 16.99 7.20
CA SER A 171 8.63 16.35 6.85
C SER A 171 8.82 14.96 7.46
N ILE A 172 8.13 14.64 8.55
CA ILE A 172 8.17 13.34 9.21
C ILE A 172 6.87 12.53 9.00
N GLY A 173 5.89 13.06 8.27
CA GLY A 173 4.60 12.43 8.04
C GLY A 173 3.63 12.56 9.20
N GLY A 174 3.81 13.58 10.06
CA GLY A 174 2.98 13.83 11.23
C GLY A 174 3.20 12.83 12.36
N ARG A 175 2.23 12.77 13.29
CA ARG A 175 2.32 11.93 14.48
C ARG A 175 2.04 10.46 14.20
N GLY A 176 3.03 9.60 14.34
CA GLY A 176 2.91 8.15 14.24
C GLY A 176 2.90 7.43 15.59
N ASN A 177 2.59 6.13 15.57
CA ASN A 177 2.69 5.23 16.73
C ASN A 177 3.51 3.97 16.44
N GLY A 178 3.88 3.72 15.18
CA GLY A 178 4.76 2.63 14.81
C GLY A 178 4.17 1.23 15.08
N ARG A 179 2.90 1.02 14.76
CA ARG A 179 2.23 -0.27 15.00
C ARG A 179 2.53 -1.31 13.92
N LEU A 180 2.86 -0.85 12.70
CA LEU A 180 3.19 -1.70 11.55
C LEU A 180 4.58 -1.35 11.01
N ARG A 181 5.35 -2.36 10.68
CA ARG A 181 6.68 -2.21 10.06
C ARG A 181 6.73 -3.01 8.77
N ILE A 182 7.50 -2.50 7.81
CA ILE A 182 7.88 -3.29 6.63
C ILE A 182 8.98 -4.28 7.01
N SER A 183 8.95 -5.48 6.41
CA SER A 183 9.95 -6.53 6.65
C SER A 183 11.32 -6.13 6.13
N ASN A 184 12.38 -6.81 6.58
CA ASN A 184 13.75 -6.59 6.09
C ASN A 184 13.86 -6.90 4.60
N PHE A 185 13.09 -7.86 4.08
CA PHE A 185 13.01 -8.09 2.64
C PHE A 185 12.57 -6.83 1.89
N VAL A 186 11.51 -6.16 2.34
CA VAL A 186 11.04 -4.90 1.72
C VAL A 186 12.06 -3.78 1.89
N LYS A 187 12.72 -3.69 3.06
CA LYS A 187 13.70 -2.64 3.32
C LYS A 187 14.93 -2.73 2.42
N TYR A 188 15.43 -3.94 2.19
CA TYR A 188 16.77 -4.15 1.66
C TYR A 188 16.85 -5.05 0.43
N GLY A 189 15.86 -5.89 0.16
CA GLY A 189 15.88 -6.89 -0.90
C GLY A 189 14.89 -6.67 -2.04
N LEU A 190 13.81 -5.93 -1.81
CA LEU A 190 12.70 -5.86 -2.78
C LEU A 190 12.99 -4.91 -3.95
N TYR A 191 13.57 -3.75 -3.68
CA TYR A 191 13.72 -2.68 -4.68
C TYR A 191 15.10 -2.71 -5.34
N GLU A 192 15.11 -2.52 -6.64
CA GLU A 192 16.33 -2.33 -7.43
C GLU A 192 16.83 -0.88 -7.34
N LYS A 193 18.12 -0.69 -7.61
CA LYS A 193 18.71 0.65 -7.67
C LYS A 193 18.07 1.48 -8.77
N GLY A 194 17.63 2.68 -8.43
CA GLY A 194 17.00 3.62 -9.35
C GLY A 194 15.48 3.54 -9.41
N ASP A 195 14.86 2.59 -8.68
CA ASP A 195 13.40 2.56 -8.53
C ASP A 195 12.94 3.74 -7.68
N ILE A 196 12.16 4.67 -8.27
CA ILE A 196 11.68 5.87 -7.57
C ILE A 196 10.80 5.53 -6.36
N ARG A 197 10.08 4.39 -6.41
CA ARG A 197 9.24 3.92 -5.32
C ARG A 197 10.03 3.62 -4.03
N ASN A 198 11.36 3.50 -4.16
CA ASN A 198 12.32 3.32 -3.07
C ASN A 198 13.06 4.62 -2.69
N SER A 199 12.70 5.76 -3.25
CA SER A 199 13.28 7.04 -2.84
C SER A 199 13.01 7.33 -1.37
N ASN A 200 13.79 8.21 -0.76
CA ASN A 200 13.54 8.61 0.64
C ASN A 200 12.21 9.36 0.83
N TYR A 201 11.59 9.81 -0.26
CA TYR A 201 10.24 10.38 -0.22
C TYR A 201 9.17 9.29 -0.10
N ASN A 202 9.39 8.09 -0.63
CA ASN A 202 8.42 6.99 -0.69
C ASN A 202 8.64 5.93 0.39
N ILE A 203 9.91 5.56 0.64
CA ILE A 203 10.32 4.76 1.80
C ILE A 203 11.32 5.60 2.59
N ARG A 204 10.83 6.21 3.64
CA ARG A 204 11.66 7.12 4.44
C ARG A 204 12.63 6.33 5.31
N ARG A 205 13.92 6.47 5.02
CA ARG A 205 15.03 5.79 5.72
C ARG A 205 15.89 6.77 6.48
N VAL A 206 16.03 7.98 5.96
CA VAL A 206 16.87 9.03 6.52
C VAL A 206 15.97 10.17 6.98
N MET A 207 16.26 10.70 8.15
CA MET A 207 15.56 11.83 8.74
C MET A 207 16.55 12.80 9.33
N TRP A 208 16.10 14.03 9.54
CA TRP A 208 16.90 15.11 10.12
C TRP A 208 16.19 15.69 11.34
N TYR A 209 16.97 16.04 12.37
CA TYR A 209 16.43 16.72 13.54
C TYR A 209 15.73 18.00 13.11
N ASN A 210 14.46 18.14 13.47
CA ASN A 210 13.60 19.22 12.99
C ASN A 210 13.09 20.16 14.09
N LYS A 211 13.44 19.92 15.37
CA LYS A 211 13.06 20.79 16.46
C LYS A 211 13.88 22.09 16.39
N PRO A 212 13.24 23.28 16.30
CA PRO A 212 13.94 24.55 16.27
C PRO A 212 14.84 24.74 17.50
N GLY A 213 16.09 25.19 17.27
CA GLY A 213 17.05 25.46 18.34
C GLY A 213 17.58 24.21 19.06
N PHE A 214 17.30 23.01 18.56
CA PHE A 214 17.86 21.79 19.15
C PHE A 214 19.39 21.79 19.06
N SER A 215 20.04 21.56 20.21
CA SER A 215 21.46 21.32 20.33
C SER A 215 21.70 20.43 21.54
N LYS A 216 22.38 19.31 21.34
CA LYS A 216 22.65 18.33 22.42
C LYS A 216 24.00 17.64 22.20
N GLU A 217 24.84 17.65 23.21
CA GLU A 217 26.09 16.90 23.23
C GLU A 217 25.79 15.45 23.67
N VAL A 218 26.23 14.47 22.87
CA VAL A 218 25.97 13.04 23.05
C VAL A 218 27.21 12.22 22.73
N GLY A 219 27.25 10.97 23.23
CA GLY A 219 28.20 9.96 22.80
C GLY A 219 27.66 9.15 21.61
N ILE A 220 28.55 8.64 20.79
CA ILE A 220 28.29 7.64 19.75
C ILE A 220 29.07 6.39 20.11
N ASP A 221 28.40 5.25 20.20
CA ASP A 221 29.05 3.96 20.46
C ASP A 221 29.77 3.39 19.24
N ALA A 222 30.47 2.26 19.41
CA ALA A 222 31.21 1.59 18.34
C ALA A 222 30.33 1.05 17.21
N LYS A 223 29.02 0.88 17.44
CA LYS A 223 28.03 0.46 16.44
C LYS A 223 27.40 1.65 15.71
N GLY A 224 27.62 2.88 16.17
CA GLY A 224 27.07 4.09 15.60
C GLY A 224 25.73 4.55 16.23
N PHE A 225 25.33 4.00 17.36
CA PHE A 225 24.12 4.41 18.10
C PHE A 225 24.39 5.54 19.09
N LEU A 226 23.34 6.31 19.41
CA LEU A 226 23.38 7.29 20.48
C LEU A 226 23.52 6.61 21.84
N VAL A 227 24.42 7.16 22.63
CA VAL A 227 24.63 6.79 24.04
C VAL A 227 24.87 8.06 24.87
N ASP A 228 24.93 7.91 26.17
CA ASP A 228 25.37 8.99 27.04
C ASP A 228 26.79 9.43 26.68
N LYS A 229 27.11 10.70 26.90
CA LYS A 229 28.39 11.31 26.50
C LYS A 229 29.60 10.54 27.02
N ASP A 230 29.53 10.04 28.26
CA ASP A 230 30.59 9.29 28.95
C ASP A 230 30.70 7.82 28.50
N LYS A 231 29.77 7.31 27.72
CA LYS A 231 29.72 5.92 27.21
C LYS A 231 30.07 5.80 25.72
N GLY A 232 30.26 6.91 25.04
CA GLY A 232 30.60 6.94 23.62
C GLY A 232 32.08 6.69 23.33
N VAL A 233 32.36 6.10 22.17
CA VAL A 233 33.75 6.05 21.64
C VAL A 233 34.14 7.39 21.02
N ARG A 234 33.17 8.26 20.73
CA ARG A 234 33.37 9.66 20.31
C ARG A 234 32.20 10.50 20.76
N ASN A 235 32.41 11.79 20.97
CA ASN A 235 31.36 12.75 21.30
C ASN A 235 31.05 13.65 20.09
N VAL A 236 29.78 13.99 19.94
CA VAL A 236 29.28 14.90 18.92
C VAL A 236 28.26 15.84 19.52
N THR A 237 28.12 17.05 18.96
CA THR A 237 27.03 17.95 19.25
C THR A 237 26.03 17.88 18.11
N LEU A 238 24.87 17.28 18.37
CA LEU A 238 23.75 17.21 17.44
C LEU A 238 22.99 18.53 17.42
N LYS A 239 22.52 18.94 16.24
CA LYS A 239 21.78 20.18 16.02
C LYS A 239 20.58 19.97 15.10
N THR A 240 19.66 20.92 15.10
CA THR A 240 18.62 21.01 14.06
C THR A 240 19.26 20.94 12.66
N GLY A 241 18.75 20.07 11.80
CA GLY A 241 19.29 19.86 10.45
C GLY A 241 20.31 18.73 10.33
N ASP A 242 20.86 18.23 11.45
CA ASP A 242 21.73 17.04 11.41
C ASP A 242 20.90 15.77 11.17
N GLN A 243 21.51 14.76 10.57
CA GLN A 243 20.86 13.47 10.38
C GLN A 243 20.57 12.82 11.74
N VAL A 244 19.35 12.30 11.90
CA VAL A 244 18.95 11.59 13.11
C VAL A 244 19.76 10.32 13.29
N ILE A 245 20.35 10.18 14.49
CA ILE A 245 21.02 8.97 14.94
C ILE A 245 20.12 8.37 16.05
N PRO A 246 19.67 7.11 15.92
CA PRO A 246 18.82 6.47 16.93
C PRO A 246 19.63 5.90 18.10
N HIS A 247 19.00 5.64 19.23
CA HIS A 247 19.48 4.68 20.23
C HIS A 247 19.27 3.25 19.75
N GLU A 248 20.01 2.28 20.28
CA GLU A 248 19.97 0.88 19.83
C GLU A 248 18.54 0.27 19.89
N GLY A 249 17.71 0.66 20.85
CA GLY A 249 16.34 0.18 21.01
C GLY A 249 15.27 0.90 20.18
N ASP A 250 15.58 2.03 19.55
CA ASP A 250 14.59 2.88 18.86
C ASP A 250 13.97 2.22 17.62
N SER A 251 14.69 1.28 17.01
CA SER A 251 14.23 0.54 15.81
C SER A 251 12.96 -0.30 16.04
N LEU A 252 12.51 -0.47 17.27
CA LEU A 252 11.31 -1.25 17.56
C LEU A 252 10.02 -0.51 17.22
N ASN A 253 9.89 0.79 17.55
CA ASN A 253 8.67 1.54 17.29
C ASN A 253 8.86 3.05 17.08
N VAL A 254 10.07 3.55 17.27
CA VAL A 254 10.36 4.99 17.27
C VAL A 254 11.05 5.43 15.98
N PHE A 255 12.04 4.63 15.51
CA PHE A 255 12.85 4.98 14.34
C PHE A 255 13.15 3.75 13.48
N TYR A 256 12.48 3.64 12.33
CA TYR A 256 12.72 2.59 11.32
C TYR A 256 12.26 3.05 9.93
N PRO A 257 12.76 2.43 8.84
CA PRO A 257 12.27 2.70 7.49
C PRO A 257 10.78 2.40 7.35
N HIS A 258 10.02 3.35 6.78
CA HIS A 258 8.57 3.19 6.63
C HIS A 258 8.04 3.79 5.33
N PRO A 259 6.92 3.26 4.78
CA PRO A 259 6.26 3.85 3.63
C PRO A 259 5.58 5.16 4.04
N THR A 260 5.68 6.17 3.18
CA THR A 260 5.17 7.53 3.46
C THR A 260 3.74 7.76 3.00
N LYS A 261 3.15 6.82 2.25
CA LYS A 261 1.82 6.97 1.63
C LYS A 261 0.72 7.41 2.57
N TRP A 262 0.84 7.09 3.85
CA TRP A 262 -0.13 7.47 4.89
C TRP A 262 0.31 8.64 5.76
N GLY A 263 1.50 9.17 5.54
CA GLY A 263 1.97 10.37 6.22
C GLY A 263 1.04 11.55 5.95
N ALA A 264 0.72 12.31 6.98
CA ALA A 264 -0.01 13.57 6.89
C ALA A 264 0.17 14.37 8.17
N TYR A 265 0.19 15.68 8.05
CA TYR A 265 0.38 16.60 9.16
C TYR A 265 -0.71 17.68 9.13
N ASP A 266 -1.37 17.87 10.27
CA ASP A 266 -2.35 18.92 10.47
C ASP A 266 -1.74 19.95 11.43
N GLU A 267 -1.47 21.14 10.94
CA GLU A 267 -0.89 22.24 11.74
C GLU A 267 -1.83 22.74 12.83
N THR A 268 -3.13 22.53 12.66
CA THR A 268 -4.15 22.97 13.64
C THR A 268 -4.36 21.95 14.76
N ASP A 269 -3.94 20.70 14.54
CA ASP A 269 -4.00 19.62 15.52
C ASP A 269 -2.76 18.70 15.35
N ASP A 270 -1.58 19.24 15.67
CA ASP A 270 -0.29 18.59 15.49
C ASP A 270 -0.16 17.29 16.29
N PHE A 271 -0.91 17.17 17.38
CA PHE A 271 -0.95 15.99 18.25
C PHE A 271 -2.18 15.11 18.04
N GLY A 272 -3.04 15.49 17.08
CA GLY A 272 -4.28 14.80 16.76
C GLY A 272 -4.10 13.32 16.44
N TYR A 273 -5.10 12.52 16.82
CA TYR A 273 -5.09 11.07 16.57
C TYR A 273 -5.38 10.73 15.12
N ALA A 274 -6.25 11.46 14.47
CA ALA A 274 -6.62 11.26 13.08
C ALA A 274 -6.23 12.46 12.23
N VAL A 275 -5.87 12.19 11.00
CA VAL A 275 -5.82 13.18 9.94
C VAL A 275 -6.87 12.80 8.93
N VAL A 276 -7.70 13.74 8.54
CA VAL A 276 -8.70 13.58 7.49
C VAL A 276 -7.95 13.62 6.16
N LYS A 277 -7.39 12.48 5.79
CA LYS A 277 -6.67 12.28 4.55
C LYS A 277 -7.46 11.32 3.69
N ASP A 278 -7.72 11.69 2.44
CA ASP A 278 -8.39 10.82 1.49
C ASP A 278 -7.64 9.49 1.32
N TRP A 279 -8.42 8.45 1.08
CA TRP A 279 -7.89 7.09 0.96
C TRP A 279 -7.93 6.66 -0.50
N PRO A 280 -6.78 6.52 -1.18
CA PRO A 280 -6.73 5.92 -2.50
C PRO A 280 -7.03 4.41 -2.36
N VAL A 281 -8.22 4.00 -2.81
CA VAL A 281 -8.69 2.60 -2.71
C VAL A 281 -8.31 1.81 -3.94
N MET A 282 -8.48 2.41 -5.13
CA MET A 282 -8.17 1.79 -6.42
C MET A 282 -7.42 2.79 -7.30
N ARG A 283 -6.37 2.34 -7.95
CA ARG A 283 -5.59 3.15 -8.90
C ARG A 283 -5.04 2.33 -10.06
N LEU A 284 -4.76 3.01 -11.16
CA LEU A 284 -4.35 2.40 -12.44
C LEU A 284 -3.12 1.48 -12.31
N GLY A 285 -2.18 1.79 -11.40
CA GLY A 285 -1.03 0.92 -11.15
C GLY A 285 -1.44 -0.50 -10.75
N GLU A 286 -2.46 -0.65 -9.91
CA GLU A 286 -2.99 -1.98 -9.57
C GLU A 286 -3.70 -2.64 -10.76
N THR A 287 -4.42 -1.87 -11.58
CA THR A 287 -5.10 -2.40 -12.77
C THR A 287 -4.15 -3.11 -13.72
N TYR A 288 -2.95 -2.53 -13.95
CA TYR A 288 -1.91 -3.19 -14.75
C TYR A 288 -1.45 -4.51 -14.10
N LEU A 289 -1.31 -4.55 -12.79
CA LEU A 289 -0.88 -5.76 -12.06
C LEU A 289 -1.96 -6.86 -12.06
N LEU A 290 -3.24 -6.49 -12.00
CA LEU A 290 -4.35 -7.43 -12.16
C LEU A 290 -4.34 -8.04 -13.57
N ARG A 291 -4.14 -7.21 -14.60
CA ARG A 291 -4.06 -7.69 -15.98
C ARG A 291 -2.81 -8.54 -16.23
N ALA A 292 -1.67 -8.14 -15.69
CA ALA A 292 -0.44 -8.92 -15.79
C ALA A 292 -0.61 -10.34 -15.20
N GLU A 293 -1.22 -10.44 -14.00
CA GLU A 293 -1.49 -11.75 -13.39
C GLU A 293 -2.47 -12.57 -14.25
N ALA A 294 -3.55 -11.94 -14.72
CA ALA A 294 -4.54 -12.61 -15.56
C ALA A 294 -3.91 -13.17 -16.83
N ARG A 295 -3.05 -12.41 -17.51
CA ARG A 295 -2.30 -12.81 -18.71
C ARG A 295 -1.31 -13.93 -18.40
N PHE A 296 -0.54 -13.80 -17.34
CA PHE A 296 0.38 -14.84 -16.90
C PHE A 296 -0.36 -16.18 -16.67
N ARG A 297 -1.50 -16.15 -15.96
CA ARG A 297 -2.32 -17.33 -15.67
C ARG A 297 -2.90 -17.99 -16.93
N GLN A 298 -3.02 -17.27 -18.02
CA GLN A 298 -3.43 -17.76 -19.34
C GLN A 298 -2.24 -18.24 -20.20
N GLY A 299 -1.00 -18.18 -19.69
CA GLY A 299 0.22 -18.54 -20.44
C GLY A 299 0.74 -17.40 -21.33
N ASN A 300 0.13 -16.21 -21.31
CA ASN A 300 0.61 -15.04 -22.02
C ASN A 300 1.66 -14.27 -21.20
N THR A 301 2.84 -14.86 -21.04
CA THR A 301 3.95 -14.26 -20.25
C THR A 301 4.48 -12.98 -20.87
N GLN A 302 4.48 -12.87 -22.21
CA GLN A 302 4.88 -11.62 -22.89
C GLN A 302 3.93 -10.48 -22.55
N GLY A 303 2.62 -10.70 -22.65
CA GLY A 303 1.63 -9.69 -22.29
C GLY A 303 1.68 -9.30 -20.81
N ALA A 304 2.05 -10.23 -19.92
CA ALA A 304 2.29 -9.93 -18.50
C ALA A 304 3.55 -9.06 -18.32
N ALA A 305 4.66 -9.38 -19.03
CA ALA A 305 5.88 -8.57 -19.01
C ALA A 305 5.64 -7.16 -19.55
N ASP A 306 4.83 -7.03 -20.61
CA ASP A 306 4.49 -5.72 -21.18
C ASP A 306 3.75 -4.84 -20.15
N ASP A 307 2.76 -5.37 -19.43
CA ASP A 307 2.03 -4.64 -18.39
C ASP A 307 2.94 -4.24 -17.22
N ILE A 308 3.80 -5.13 -16.77
CA ILE A 308 4.78 -4.84 -15.72
C ILE A 308 5.77 -3.77 -16.18
N ASN A 309 6.24 -3.85 -17.44
CA ASN A 309 7.16 -2.88 -17.99
C ASN A 309 6.56 -1.47 -18.05
N VAL A 310 5.26 -1.29 -18.22
CA VAL A 310 4.60 0.02 -18.15
C VAL A 310 4.84 0.66 -16.78
N LEU A 311 4.66 -0.10 -15.70
CA LEU A 311 4.91 0.39 -14.34
C LEU A 311 6.39 0.64 -14.08
N ARG A 312 7.24 -0.25 -14.58
CA ARG A 312 8.69 -0.14 -14.42
C ARG A 312 9.29 0.98 -15.28
N ASP A 313 8.68 1.28 -16.44
CA ASP A 313 9.04 2.44 -17.26
C ASP A 313 8.82 3.76 -16.49
N ARG A 314 7.70 3.86 -15.78
CA ARG A 314 7.47 4.98 -14.86
C ARG A 314 8.48 4.96 -13.70
N ALA A 315 8.64 3.81 -13.04
CA ALA A 315 9.46 3.71 -11.83
C ALA A 315 10.94 4.02 -12.06
N PHE A 316 11.48 3.70 -13.23
CA PHE A 316 12.89 3.91 -13.59
C PHE A 316 13.11 5.06 -14.56
N LYS A 317 12.09 5.86 -14.87
CA LYS A 317 12.12 6.93 -15.87
C LYS A 317 13.38 7.80 -15.76
N ASP A 318 13.59 8.35 -14.58
CA ASP A 318 14.70 9.30 -14.36
C ASP A 318 16.05 8.58 -14.29
N TYR A 319 16.09 7.38 -13.73
CA TYR A 319 17.33 6.62 -13.60
C TYR A 319 17.85 6.10 -14.94
N ARG A 320 16.97 5.87 -15.93
CA ARG A 320 17.39 5.45 -17.28
C ARG A 320 18.21 6.48 -18.04
N ALA A 321 18.20 7.72 -17.62
CA ALA A 321 19.13 8.72 -18.17
C ALA A 321 20.61 8.35 -17.96
N VAL A 322 20.91 7.62 -16.87
CA VAL A 322 22.27 7.19 -16.52
C VAL A 322 22.49 5.67 -16.65
N ALA A 323 21.42 4.89 -16.71
CA ALA A 323 21.44 3.44 -16.84
C ALA A 323 20.33 2.99 -17.82
N PRO A 324 20.56 3.12 -19.14
CA PRO A 324 19.59 2.69 -20.16
C PRO A 324 19.19 1.22 -19.95
N GLY A 325 17.88 0.94 -20.04
CA GLY A 325 17.34 -0.41 -19.81
C GLY A 325 17.13 -0.82 -18.35
N ALA A 326 17.53 0.02 -17.37
CA ALA A 326 17.27 -0.26 -15.97
C ALA A 326 15.79 -0.58 -15.71
N GLY A 327 15.55 -1.63 -14.93
CA GLY A 327 14.21 -2.07 -14.55
C GLY A 327 13.42 -2.78 -15.67
N LYS A 328 13.93 -2.96 -16.87
CA LYS A 328 13.24 -3.75 -17.91
C LYS A 328 13.24 -5.22 -17.56
N VAL A 329 12.11 -5.88 -17.84
CA VAL A 329 11.94 -7.32 -17.68
C VAL A 329 11.49 -7.98 -18.96
N THR A 330 11.88 -9.23 -19.15
CA THR A 330 11.54 -10.07 -20.28
C THR A 330 10.52 -11.15 -19.89
N ALA A 331 9.87 -11.75 -20.86
CA ALA A 331 8.81 -12.74 -20.61
C ALA A 331 9.29 -13.97 -19.82
N ASP A 332 10.53 -14.38 -19.98
CA ASP A 332 11.16 -15.50 -19.28
C ASP A 332 11.43 -15.24 -17.79
N GLN A 333 11.44 -13.97 -17.37
CA GLN A 333 11.57 -13.55 -15.97
C GLN A 333 10.23 -13.50 -15.23
N ILE A 334 9.11 -13.64 -15.94
CA ILE A 334 7.78 -13.49 -15.36
C ILE A 334 7.29 -14.85 -14.84
N ASP A 335 7.17 -14.90 -13.53
CA ASP A 335 6.45 -15.93 -12.79
C ASP A 335 5.53 -15.29 -11.75
N ILE A 336 4.83 -16.10 -10.97
CA ILE A 336 3.91 -15.59 -9.96
C ILE A 336 4.66 -14.85 -8.86
N ASP A 337 5.86 -15.27 -8.54
CA ASP A 337 6.68 -14.65 -7.49
C ASP A 337 7.14 -13.25 -7.92
N PHE A 338 7.56 -13.11 -9.19
CA PHE A 338 7.90 -11.79 -9.74
C PHE A 338 6.71 -10.83 -9.72
N ILE A 339 5.52 -11.31 -10.15
CA ILE A 339 4.28 -10.51 -10.14
C ILE A 339 3.92 -10.08 -8.71
N LEU A 340 4.04 -10.99 -7.74
CA LEU A 340 3.78 -10.69 -6.33
C LEU A 340 4.80 -9.69 -5.75
N ASP A 341 6.05 -9.75 -6.17
CA ASP A 341 7.07 -8.78 -5.78
C ASP A 341 6.80 -7.41 -6.41
N GLU A 342 6.38 -7.38 -7.68
CA GLU A 342 6.01 -6.11 -8.32
C GLU A 342 4.78 -5.49 -7.66
N ARG A 343 3.78 -6.32 -7.26
CA ARG A 343 2.66 -5.85 -6.43
C ARG A 343 3.15 -5.28 -5.10
N ALA A 344 4.12 -5.92 -4.46
CA ALA A 344 4.68 -5.39 -3.20
C ALA A 344 5.42 -4.06 -3.40
N ARG A 345 6.18 -3.89 -4.52
CA ARG A 345 6.85 -2.62 -4.86
C ARG A 345 5.84 -1.49 -5.08
N GLU A 346 4.80 -1.79 -5.83
CA GLU A 346 3.80 -0.80 -6.25
C GLU A 346 2.80 -0.46 -5.15
N LEU A 347 2.29 -1.46 -4.43
CA LEU A 347 1.12 -1.36 -3.56
C LEU A 347 1.45 -1.48 -2.07
N ILE A 348 2.71 -1.28 -1.69
CA ILE A 348 3.10 -1.32 -0.28
C ILE A 348 2.21 -0.38 0.55
N SER A 349 1.70 -0.88 1.67
CA SER A 349 0.76 -0.21 2.58
C SER A 349 -0.63 0.14 2.01
N GLU A 350 -0.93 -0.16 0.75
CA GLU A 350 -2.25 -0.01 0.12
C GLU A 350 -2.98 -1.35 0.04
N GLU A 351 -2.29 -2.38 -0.48
CA GLU A 351 -2.85 -3.70 -0.74
C GLU A 351 -3.17 -4.46 0.55
N ASN A 352 -4.28 -5.20 0.56
CA ASN A 352 -4.48 -6.28 1.53
C ASN A 352 -3.63 -7.51 1.14
N ARG A 353 -2.33 -7.42 1.43
CA ARG A 353 -1.33 -8.40 1.02
C ARG A 353 -1.66 -9.83 1.43
N ARG A 354 -2.24 -10.02 2.62
CA ARG A 354 -2.64 -11.35 3.08
C ARG A 354 -3.67 -11.98 2.15
N MET A 355 -4.66 -11.22 1.70
CA MET A 355 -5.70 -11.71 0.80
C MET A 355 -5.10 -12.15 -0.54
N THR A 356 -4.21 -11.36 -1.10
CA THR A 356 -3.50 -11.70 -2.34
C THR A 356 -2.68 -12.99 -2.18
N LEU A 357 -1.91 -13.12 -1.11
CA LEU A 357 -1.09 -14.32 -0.88
C LEU A 357 -1.92 -15.58 -0.58
N VAL A 358 -3.05 -15.45 0.11
CA VAL A 358 -4.00 -16.56 0.31
C VAL A 358 -4.62 -16.96 -1.04
N ARG A 359 -5.09 -15.99 -1.82
CA ARG A 359 -5.70 -16.23 -3.14
C ARG A 359 -4.76 -16.95 -4.10
N THR A 360 -3.48 -16.57 -4.11
CA THR A 360 -2.46 -17.16 -4.97
C THR A 360 -1.85 -18.45 -4.41
N ASN A 361 -2.28 -18.88 -3.22
CA ASN A 361 -1.77 -20.04 -2.48
C ASN A 361 -0.26 -19.96 -2.16
N THR A 362 0.26 -18.75 -1.94
CA THR A 362 1.68 -18.48 -1.68
C THR A 362 1.98 -17.98 -0.27
N LEU A 363 0.95 -17.81 0.59
CA LEU A 363 1.10 -17.15 1.89
C LEU A 363 2.16 -17.82 2.77
N ALA A 364 2.13 -19.16 2.91
CA ALA A 364 3.05 -19.89 3.77
C ALA A 364 4.50 -19.77 3.30
N GLU A 365 4.71 -19.91 1.99
CA GLU A 365 6.03 -19.83 1.37
C GLU A 365 6.59 -18.41 1.48
N ARG A 366 5.80 -17.39 1.16
CA ARG A 366 6.20 -16.00 1.23
C ARG A 366 6.51 -15.53 2.65
N ILE A 367 5.82 -16.02 3.66
CA ILE A 367 6.16 -15.77 5.06
C ILE A 367 7.53 -16.37 5.40
N LYS A 368 7.80 -17.60 4.95
CA LYS A 368 9.10 -18.25 5.20
C LYS A 368 10.27 -17.53 4.51
N LEU A 369 10.06 -17.07 3.28
CA LEU A 369 11.11 -16.39 2.49
C LEU A 369 11.35 -14.95 2.95
N ASN A 370 10.29 -14.21 3.24
CA ASN A 370 10.34 -12.76 3.33
C ASN A 370 9.96 -12.23 4.72
N GLY A 371 9.61 -13.11 5.65
CA GLY A 371 9.34 -12.74 7.03
C GLY A 371 10.63 -12.42 7.78
N ASP A 372 10.55 -11.48 8.73
CA ASP A 372 11.68 -11.15 9.58
C ASP A 372 11.92 -12.27 10.59
N VAL A 373 13.12 -12.84 10.59
CA VAL A 373 13.59 -13.85 11.52
C VAL A 373 14.57 -13.19 12.50
N GLU A 374 14.11 -12.21 13.27
CA GLU A 374 14.92 -11.66 14.36
C GLU A 374 14.60 -12.40 15.67
N PRO A 375 15.58 -13.04 16.33
CA PRO A 375 15.36 -13.81 17.54
C PRO A 375 14.79 -13.01 18.72
N ALA A 376 14.95 -11.68 18.69
CA ALA A 376 14.60 -10.79 19.79
C ALA A 376 13.23 -10.09 19.63
N ALA A 377 12.55 -10.21 18.50
CA ALA A 377 11.26 -9.52 18.30
C ALA A 377 10.10 -10.40 18.75
N PRO A 378 9.16 -9.90 19.58
CA PRO A 378 7.95 -10.65 19.96
C PRO A 378 7.11 -11.11 18.76
N SER A 379 7.26 -10.47 17.60
CA SER A 379 6.62 -10.81 16.33
C SER A 379 7.11 -12.11 15.70
N ASN A 380 8.26 -12.64 16.10
CA ASN A 380 8.81 -13.90 15.55
C ASN A 380 7.99 -15.14 15.91
N LYS A 381 7.19 -15.05 16.96
CA LYS A 381 6.25 -16.14 17.32
C LYS A 381 5.23 -16.43 16.23
N VAL A 382 4.93 -15.45 15.36
CA VAL A 382 3.96 -15.61 14.27
C VAL A 382 4.53 -16.49 13.16
N ILE A 383 5.83 -16.40 12.85
CA ILE A 383 6.45 -17.16 11.76
C ILE A 383 6.67 -18.62 12.14
N THR A 384 7.09 -18.88 13.38
CA THR A 384 7.32 -20.25 13.87
C THR A 384 6.03 -21.02 14.17
N GLY A 385 4.91 -20.29 14.40
CA GLY A 385 3.59 -20.88 14.64
C GLY A 385 2.66 -20.89 13.42
N PHE A 386 3.14 -20.49 12.23
CA PHE A 386 2.30 -20.44 11.04
C PHE A 386 2.08 -21.85 10.47
N ASP A 387 0.84 -22.34 10.52
CA ASP A 387 0.37 -23.54 9.85
C ASP A 387 -0.53 -23.16 8.67
N ALA A 388 -0.12 -23.53 7.45
CA ALA A 388 -0.84 -23.21 6.23
C ALA A 388 -2.26 -23.81 6.21
N ASN A 389 -2.47 -24.96 6.85
CA ASN A 389 -3.76 -25.62 6.89
C ASN A 389 -4.75 -24.93 7.83
N ILE A 390 -4.25 -24.22 8.85
CA ILE A 390 -5.09 -23.56 9.86
C ILE A 390 -5.20 -22.07 9.56
N HIS A 391 -4.09 -21.42 9.18
CA HIS A 391 -4.01 -19.96 9.14
C HIS A 391 -4.33 -19.34 7.78
N THR A 392 -4.61 -20.15 6.76
CA THR A 392 -5.11 -19.68 5.46
C THR A 392 -6.62 -19.47 5.43
N LEU A 393 -7.36 -20.14 6.29
CA LEU A 393 -8.79 -19.97 6.48
C LEU A 393 -9.06 -19.13 7.73
N LEU A 394 -10.07 -18.27 7.66
CA LEU A 394 -10.60 -17.58 8.83
C LEU A 394 -11.76 -18.38 9.41
N PRO A 395 -11.87 -18.53 10.74
CA PRO A 395 -13.07 -19.09 11.34
C PRO A 395 -14.27 -18.20 11.02
N ILE A 396 -15.40 -18.81 10.77
CA ILE A 396 -16.68 -18.09 10.71
C ILE A 396 -17.04 -17.70 12.13
N PRO A 397 -17.30 -16.40 12.42
CA PRO A 397 -17.70 -15.96 13.76
C PRO A 397 -18.97 -16.62 14.25
#